data_45876b3fbe27a26d31ef9f0fabfbfd0a
#
_entry.id   45876b3fbe27a26d31ef9f0fabfbfd0a
#
_cell.length_a   1.000
_cell.length_b   1.000
_cell.length_c   1.000
_cell.angle_alpha   90.00
_cell.angle_beta   90.00
_cell.angle_gamma   90.00
#
_symmetry.space_group_name_H-M   'P 1'
#
loop_
_entity.id
_entity.type
_entity.pdbx_description
1 polymer ?
#
loop_
_entity_poly.entity_id
_entity_poly.type
_entity_poly.pdbx_seq_one_letter_code
_entity_poly.pdbx_strand_id
1 'polypeptide(L)'
;MAENKLHIVCLDVPFPADYGGAIDMFCRIKALHDLGFELAIHVFEYGRGKQKELEKYGKVHYYKRRRSIFHLFYSRPFIVQSRKNRFLLTRLLEDTHPILFEGLHTCYYLENEKIQKRLTFVRLHNIEHEYYGGLKKQSGFLKQSFFQLEEQKLRKYQPLLKMATYLLAIKQEDAAKMAHFHSHVKVLPASVPDIEGSYTKVKRYALFHGNLSVPENNQAAIWIIHTLKSVMDVSFPLIIAGKNPGKQLIHICKKEGVQLVSNPSEKQLNQLIQEAQTHVLYTAISAGIKLKLLACLHSSGHLLANKEMVEGTPVAEFCVLADDPKDFKMHFIGLKNTVLTEEEFSKRSKFIHQHFNNQQNCLLIKELIESYEV
;
A
#
# COMPACT_ATOMS: atom_id res chain seq x y z
N MET A 1 8.77 -14.78 -31.02
CA MET A 1 8.84 -14.56 -29.57
C MET A 1 7.99 -13.34 -29.31
N ALA A 2 6.94 -13.45 -28.49
CA ALA A 2 6.12 -12.31 -28.10
C ALA A 2 7.04 -11.19 -27.59
N GLU A 3 6.84 -9.98 -28.06
CA GLU A 3 7.58 -8.82 -27.55
C GLU A 3 7.09 -8.59 -26.11
N ASN A 4 7.92 -8.86 -25.11
CA ASN A 4 7.63 -8.60 -23.68
C ASN A 4 7.59 -7.09 -23.39
N LYS A 5 6.68 -6.37 -24.07
CA LYS A 5 6.48 -4.93 -23.89
C LYS A 5 5.21 -4.66 -23.11
N LEU A 6 5.26 -3.73 -22.18
CA LEU A 6 4.13 -3.41 -21.31
C LEU A 6 4.10 -1.92 -20.95
N HIS A 7 2.95 -1.28 -21.12
CA HIS A 7 2.68 0.04 -20.55
C HIS A 7 2.21 -0.10 -19.11
N ILE A 8 2.80 0.67 -18.19
CA ILE A 8 2.34 0.77 -16.82
C ILE A 8 1.91 2.22 -16.56
N VAL A 9 0.63 2.43 -16.24
CA VAL A 9 0.09 3.76 -15.94
C VAL A 9 -0.07 3.92 -14.43
N CYS A 10 0.92 4.55 -13.79
CA CYS A 10 0.99 4.73 -12.35
C CYS A 10 0.13 5.90 -11.88
N LEU A 11 -0.52 5.76 -10.73
CA LEU A 11 -1.37 6.80 -10.14
C LEU A 11 -0.56 8.00 -9.58
N ASP A 12 0.73 7.81 -9.32
CA ASP A 12 1.71 8.77 -8.81
C ASP A 12 3.10 8.41 -9.34
N VAL A 13 4.11 9.21 -9.03
CA VAL A 13 5.52 8.83 -9.19
C VAL A 13 5.87 7.81 -8.09
N PRO A 14 6.15 6.54 -8.41
CA PRO A 14 6.28 5.51 -7.38
C PRO A 14 7.62 5.53 -6.60
N PHE A 15 8.52 6.45 -6.92
CA PHE A 15 9.77 6.64 -6.18
C PHE A 15 9.88 8.08 -5.64
N PRO A 16 10.43 8.30 -4.41
CA PRO A 16 10.81 7.27 -3.43
C PRO A 16 9.60 6.46 -2.96
N ALA A 17 9.81 5.15 -2.71
CA ALA A 17 8.77 4.21 -2.31
C ALA A 17 8.47 4.36 -0.80
N ASP A 18 7.76 5.42 -0.42
CA ASP A 18 7.59 5.88 0.98
C ASP A 18 6.15 5.80 1.51
N TYR A 19 5.22 5.27 0.71
CA TYR A 19 3.87 4.91 1.14
C TYR A 19 3.38 3.67 0.37
N GLY A 20 2.35 3.00 0.90
CA GLY A 20 1.91 1.68 0.43
C GLY A 20 1.72 1.54 -1.07
N GLY A 21 1.00 2.46 -1.70
CA GLY A 21 0.79 2.42 -3.15
C GLY A 21 2.07 2.66 -3.96
N ALA A 22 2.98 3.52 -3.49
CA ALA A 22 4.27 3.75 -4.15
C ALA A 22 5.17 2.52 -4.03
N ILE A 23 5.19 1.86 -2.86
CA ILE A 23 5.96 0.63 -2.64
C ILE A 23 5.44 -0.48 -3.57
N ASP A 24 4.13 -0.73 -3.58
CA ASP A 24 3.52 -1.77 -4.42
C ASP A 24 3.82 -1.54 -5.91
N MET A 25 3.65 -0.31 -6.42
CA MET A 25 3.97 0.03 -7.81
C MET A 25 5.45 -0.10 -8.13
N PHE A 26 6.35 0.41 -7.27
CA PHE A 26 7.78 0.40 -7.52
C PHE A 26 8.37 -1.03 -7.52
N CYS A 27 8.00 -1.84 -6.53
CA CYS A 27 8.45 -3.22 -6.43
C CYS A 27 7.93 -4.06 -7.61
N ARG A 28 6.71 -3.81 -8.08
CA ARG A 28 6.15 -4.47 -9.26
C ARG A 28 6.86 -4.06 -10.55
N ILE A 29 7.15 -2.77 -10.73
CA ILE A 29 7.94 -2.27 -11.88
C ILE A 29 9.29 -3.00 -11.92
N LYS A 30 9.99 -3.06 -10.78
CA LYS A 30 11.26 -3.78 -10.65
C LYS A 30 11.11 -5.26 -11.03
N ALA A 31 10.14 -5.96 -10.45
CA ALA A 31 9.91 -7.38 -10.71
C ALA A 31 9.57 -7.68 -12.18
N LEU A 32 8.75 -6.84 -12.83
CA LEU A 32 8.43 -6.99 -14.25
C LEU A 32 9.65 -6.74 -15.13
N HIS A 33 10.46 -5.72 -14.82
CA HIS A 33 11.74 -5.49 -15.50
C HIS A 33 12.67 -6.70 -15.38
N ASP A 34 12.81 -7.24 -14.15
CA ASP A 34 13.67 -8.41 -13.89
C ASP A 34 13.17 -9.70 -14.58
N LEU A 35 11.85 -9.77 -14.88
CA LEU A 35 11.24 -10.82 -15.72
C LEU A 35 11.44 -10.59 -17.22
N GLY A 36 12.18 -9.55 -17.62
CA GLY A 36 12.53 -9.26 -19.01
C GLY A 36 11.50 -8.43 -19.78
N PHE A 37 10.59 -7.71 -19.09
CA PHE A 37 9.69 -6.78 -19.76
C PHE A 37 10.41 -5.47 -20.13
N GLU A 38 10.19 -5.01 -21.36
CA GLU A 38 10.49 -3.64 -21.79
C GLU A 38 9.32 -2.73 -21.35
N LEU A 39 9.56 -1.88 -20.35
CA LEU A 39 8.51 -1.11 -19.70
C LEU A 39 8.43 0.33 -20.24
N ALA A 40 7.22 0.76 -20.65
CA ALA A 40 6.86 2.15 -20.82
C ALA A 40 6.09 2.63 -19.57
N ILE A 41 6.76 3.40 -18.72
CA ILE A 41 6.26 3.80 -17.40
C ILE A 41 5.65 5.20 -17.51
N HIS A 42 4.34 5.31 -17.30
CA HIS A 42 3.59 6.57 -17.33
C HIS A 42 3.24 7.00 -15.90
N VAL A 43 3.72 8.15 -15.45
CA VAL A 43 3.53 8.60 -14.06
C VAL A 43 2.88 9.99 -14.01
N PHE A 44 1.97 10.18 -13.05
CA PHE A 44 1.34 11.46 -12.77
C PHE A 44 2.09 12.18 -11.64
N GLU A 45 2.76 13.27 -12.00
CA GLU A 45 3.59 14.07 -11.10
C GLU A 45 2.78 15.18 -10.43
N TYR A 46 2.90 15.33 -9.10
CA TYR A 46 2.29 16.40 -8.31
C TYR A 46 2.98 16.66 -6.96
N GLY A 47 4.32 16.70 -6.97
CA GLY A 47 5.14 17.07 -5.83
C GLY A 47 6.34 16.15 -5.56
N ARG A 48 6.47 15.05 -6.31
CA ARG A 48 7.58 14.09 -6.13
C ARG A 48 8.73 14.33 -7.13
N GLY A 49 8.48 15.12 -8.18
CA GLY A 49 9.46 15.43 -9.21
C GLY A 49 9.83 14.23 -10.10
N LYS A 50 10.79 14.46 -11.00
CA LYS A 50 11.36 13.40 -11.83
C LYS A 50 12.35 12.57 -11.02
N GLN A 51 12.32 11.26 -11.20
CA GLN A 51 13.11 10.30 -10.43
C GLN A 51 13.98 9.44 -11.36
N LYS A 52 15.29 9.70 -11.37
CA LYS A 52 16.26 8.93 -12.16
C LYS A 52 16.26 7.43 -11.83
N GLU A 53 15.89 7.08 -10.60
CA GLU A 53 15.78 5.68 -10.18
C GLU A 53 14.80 4.89 -11.03
N LEU A 54 13.66 5.50 -11.43
CA LEU A 54 12.67 4.85 -12.29
C LEU A 54 13.17 4.61 -13.72
N GLU A 55 14.07 5.46 -14.20
CA GLU A 55 14.63 5.37 -15.56
C GLU A 55 15.51 4.14 -15.76
N LYS A 56 15.94 3.48 -14.66
CA LYS A 56 16.67 2.20 -14.70
C LYS A 56 15.81 1.03 -15.15
N TYR A 57 14.50 1.13 -14.96
CA TYR A 57 13.55 0.02 -15.19
C TYR A 57 12.73 0.19 -16.46
N GLY A 58 12.86 1.29 -17.19
CA GLY A 58 12.14 1.50 -18.43
C GLY A 58 12.06 2.97 -18.86
N LYS A 59 11.37 3.21 -19.96
CA LYS A 59 11.16 4.58 -20.50
C LYS A 59 10.09 5.28 -19.68
N VAL A 60 10.46 6.35 -18.94
CA VAL A 60 9.55 7.07 -18.04
C VAL A 60 8.96 8.32 -18.70
N HIS A 61 7.63 8.42 -18.66
CA HIS A 61 6.85 9.55 -19.16
C HIS A 61 6.13 10.25 -18.01
N TYR A 62 6.44 11.51 -17.78
CA TYR A 62 5.88 12.31 -16.69
C TYR A 62 4.73 13.17 -17.19
N TYR A 63 3.58 13.09 -16.50
CA TYR A 63 2.39 13.90 -16.77
C TYR A 63 2.02 14.70 -15.54
N LYS A 64 1.76 16.01 -15.72
CA LYS A 64 1.31 16.84 -14.60
C LYS A 64 -0.11 16.48 -14.21
N ARG A 65 -0.32 16.12 -12.94
CA ARG A 65 -1.66 15.93 -12.37
C ARG A 65 -2.32 17.28 -12.17
N ARG A 66 -3.55 17.46 -12.69
CA ARG A 66 -4.31 18.71 -12.61
C ARG A 66 -5.22 18.69 -11.37
N ARG A 67 -4.86 19.43 -10.33
CA ARG A 67 -5.61 19.51 -9.07
C ARG A 67 -6.46 20.78 -9.00
N SER A 68 -7.39 20.94 -9.94
CA SER A 68 -8.31 22.08 -9.95
C SER A 68 -9.55 21.80 -9.12
N ILE A 69 -10.04 22.79 -8.36
CA ILE A 69 -11.30 22.70 -7.62
C ILE A 69 -12.50 22.49 -8.56
N PHE A 70 -12.41 22.97 -9.80
CA PHE A 70 -13.45 22.75 -10.82
C PHE A 70 -13.68 21.27 -11.13
N HIS A 71 -12.71 20.37 -10.87
CA HIS A 71 -12.90 18.93 -11.03
C HIS A 71 -13.95 18.35 -10.09
N LEU A 72 -14.31 19.05 -9.02
CA LEU A 72 -15.40 18.65 -8.11
C LEU A 72 -16.78 18.74 -8.77
N PHE A 73 -16.94 19.56 -9.80
CA PHE A 73 -18.21 19.74 -10.51
C PHE A 73 -18.42 18.74 -11.67
N TYR A 74 -17.38 17.95 -12.03
CA TYR A 74 -17.52 16.92 -13.04
C TYR A 74 -18.24 15.68 -12.46
N SER A 75 -18.92 14.93 -13.31
CA SER A 75 -19.56 13.66 -12.94
C SER A 75 -18.52 12.56 -12.61
N ARG A 76 -17.36 12.61 -13.23
CA ARG A 76 -16.25 11.70 -12.94
C ARG A 76 -15.60 12.01 -11.60
N PRO A 77 -15.12 10.97 -10.85
CA PRO A 77 -14.41 11.19 -9.60
C PRO A 77 -13.19 12.11 -9.77
N PHE A 78 -12.93 12.93 -8.75
CA PHE A 78 -11.79 13.86 -8.74
C PHE A 78 -10.45 13.16 -8.99
N ILE A 79 -10.28 11.97 -8.37
CA ILE A 79 -9.04 11.19 -8.52
C ILE A 79 -8.79 10.75 -9.96
N VAL A 80 -9.84 10.48 -10.73
CA VAL A 80 -9.77 10.11 -12.15
C VAL A 80 -9.64 11.35 -13.03
N GLN A 81 -10.53 12.34 -12.83
CA GLN A 81 -10.57 13.56 -13.63
C GLN A 81 -9.26 14.35 -13.56
N SER A 82 -8.60 14.36 -12.41
CA SER A 82 -7.31 15.04 -12.22
C SER A 82 -6.16 14.42 -13.02
N ARG A 83 -6.33 13.21 -13.55
CA ARG A 83 -5.36 12.47 -14.37
C ARG A 83 -5.70 12.45 -15.87
N LYS A 84 -6.69 13.20 -16.31
CA LYS A 84 -6.95 13.42 -17.73
C LYS A 84 -5.75 14.12 -18.37
N ASN A 85 -5.09 13.46 -19.35
CA ASN A 85 -3.95 14.02 -20.08
C ASN A 85 -3.90 13.47 -21.50
N ARG A 86 -4.07 14.37 -22.51
CA ARG A 86 -4.08 13.99 -23.93
C ARG A 86 -2.78 13.31 -24.40
N PHE A 87 -1.63 13.72 -23.86
CA PHE A 87 -0.35 13.14 -24.24
C PHE A 87 -0.19 11.70 -23.76
N LEU A 88 -0.82 11.34 -22.62
CA LEU A 88 -0.90 9.94 -22.21
C LEU A 88 -1.66 9.12 -23.26
N LEU A 89 -2.86 9.58 -23.68
CA LEU A 89 -3.64 8.87 -24.70
C LEU A 89 -2.87 8.75 -26.01
N THR A 90 -2.25 9.84 -26.50
CA THR A 90 -1.44 9.81 -27.73
C THR A 90 -0.37 8.71 -27.63
N ARG A 91 0.40 8.68 -26.54
CA ARG A 91 1.46 7.67 -26.34
C ARG A 91 0.95 6.24 -26.23
N LEU A 92 -0.16 6.06 -25.51
CA LEU A 92 -0.80 4.72 -25.46
C LEU A 92 -1.29 4.24 -26.82
N LEU A 93 -1.55 5.14 -27.79
CA LEU A 93 -2.01 4.80 -29.13
C LEU A 93 -0.88 4.72 -30.16
N GLU A 94 0.39 4.90 -29.77
CA GLU A 94 1.56 4.74 -30.65
C GLU A 94 1.82 3.28 -31.01
N ASP A 95 1.29 2.34 -30.23
CA ASP A 95 1.43 0.89 -30.40
C ASP A 95 0.19 0.13 -29.94
N THR A 96 0.28 -1.20 -29.85
CA THR A 96 -0.79 -2.11 -29.41
C THR A 96 -0.41 -2.97 -28.20
N HIS A 97 0.72 -2.67 -27.53
CA HIS A 97 1.18 -3.47 -26.40
C HIS A 97 0.20 -3.44 -25.23
N PRO A 98 0.18 -4.46 -24.35
CA PRO A 98 -0.67 -4.51 -23.17
C PRO A 98 -0.52 -3.28 -22.26
N ILE A 99 -1.57 -2.96 -21.50
CA ILE A 99 -1.58 -1.82 -20.58
C ILE A 99 -1.98 -2.27 -19.17
N LEU A 100 -1.14 -2.00 -18.18
CA LEU A 100 -1.46 -2.12 -16.77
C LEU A 100 -1.81 -0.75 -16.18
N PHE A 101 -3.06 -0.56 -15.80
CA PHE A 101 -3.54 0.62 -15.09
C PHE A 101 -3.45 0.40 -13.57
N GLU A 102 -2.67 1.23 -12.88
CA GLU A 102 -2.52 1.19 -11.43
C GLU A 102 -3.65 1.97 -10.74
N GLY A 103 -4.68 1.25 -10.37
CA GLY A 103 -5.89 1.75 -9.73
C GLY A 103 -6.92 2.37 -10.68
N LEU A 104 -8.16 2.44 -10.22
CA LEU A 104 -9.25 3.16 -10.89
C LEU A 104 -8.88 4.62 -11.22
N HIS A 105 -7.94 5.19 -10.47
CA HIS A 105 -7.40 6.53 -10.65
C HIS A 105 -6.87 6.81 -12.06
N THR A 106 -6.32 5.81 -12.72
CA THR A 106 -5.62 5.92 -14.01
C THR A 106 -6.50 5.55 -15.20
N CYS A 107 -7.72 5.06 -14.96
CA CYS A 107 -8.63 4.51 -15.96
C CYS A 107 -9.42 5.55 -16.77
N TYR A 108 -8.97 6.83 -16.81
CA TYR A 108 -9.71 7.88 -17.55
C TYR A 108 -9.97 7.51 -19.02
N TYR A 109 -9.03 6.83 -19.67
CA TYR A 109 -9.09 6.47 -21.08
C TYR A 109 -9.49 5.00 -21.35
N LEU A 110 -9.89 4.26 -20.34
CA LEU A 110 -10.33 2.87 -20.51
C LEU A 110 -11.58 2.74 -21.41
N GLU A 111 -12.40 3.82 -21.49
CA GLU A 111 -13.56 3.91 -22.42
C GLU A 111 -13.16 4.12 -23.88
N ASN A 112 -11.90 4.42 -24.20
CA ASN A 112 -11.49 4.67 -25.56
C ASN A 112 -11.52 3.36 -26.39
N GLU A 113 -12.22 3.35 -27.52
CA GLU A 113 -12.43 2.16 -28.35
C GLU A 113 -11.13 1.47 -28.79
N LYS A 114 -10.07 2.25 -29.06
CA LYS A 114 -8.77 1.68 -29.43
C LYS A 114 -8.06 1.05 -28.24
N ILE A 115 -8.26 1.58 -27.04
CA ILE A 115 -7.73 0.98 -25.80
C ILE A 115 -8.49 -0.30 -25.45
N GLN A 116 -9.82 -0.32 -25.63
CA GLN A 116 -10.64 -1.54 -25.36
C GLN A 116 -10.30 -2.73 -26.28
N LYS A 117 -9.69 -2.49 -27.44
CA LYS A 117 -9.23 -3.54 -28.35
C LYS A 117 -7.88 -4.15 -27.94
N ARG A 118 -7.29 -3.67 -26.87
CA ARG A 118 -5.99 -4.11 -26.36
C ARG A 118 -6.17 -4.96 -25.11
N LEU A 119 -5.19 -5.77 -24.79
CA LEU A 119 -5.10 -6.43 -23.50
C LEU A 119 -4.87 -5.37 -22.41
N THR A 120 -5.81 -5.27 -21.50
CA THR A 120 -5.78 -4.27 -20.41
C THR A 120 -5.94 -4.95 -19.07
N PHE A 121 -5.09 -4.57 -18.13
CA PHE A 121 -5.15 -4.94 -16.73
C PHE A 121 -5.49 -3.73 -15.89
N VAL A 122 -6.36 -3.87 -14.90
CA VAL A 122 -6.57 -2.86 -13.88
C VAL A 122 -6.22 -3.44 -12.51
N ARG A 123 -5.16 -2.91 -11.92
CA ARG A 123 -4.74 -3.22 -10.56
C ARG A 123 -5.66 -2.53 -9.56
N LEU A 124 -6.33 -3.29 -8.72
CA LEU A 124 -7.22 -2.76 -7.69
C LEU A 124 -6.44 -2.63 -6.38
N HIS A 125 -6.01 -1.40 -6.04
CA HIS A 125 -5.38 -1.12 -4.74
C HIS A 125 -6.40 -1.22 -3.60
N ASN A 126 -7.64 -0.80 -3.88
CA ASN A 126 -8.82 -0.89 -3.01
C ASN A 126 -10.07 -0.98 -3.88
N ILE A 127 -11.19 -1.32 -3.27
CA ILE A 127 -12.51 -0.96 -3.79
C ILE A 127 -12.74 0.50 -3.41
N GLU A 128 -12.47 1.43 -4.34
CA GLU A 128 -12.27 2.86 -4.05
C GLU A 128 -13.45 3.53 -3.35
N HIS A 129 -14.69 3.18 -3.68
CA HIS A 129 -15.84 3.77 -3.01
C HIS A 129 -15.97 3.29 -1.55
N GLU A 130 -15.59 2.04 -1.22
CA GLU A 130 -15.56 1.54 0.16
C GLU A 130 -14.46 2.25 0.96
N TYR A 131 -13.28 2.43 0.35
CA TYR A 131 -12.17 3.16 0.96
C TYR A 131 -12.55 4.62 1.31
N TYR A 132 -13.19 5.33 0.37
CA TYR A 132 -13.67 6.69 0.60
C TYR A 132 -14.79 6.76 1.65
N GLY A 133 -15.65 5.74 1.72
CA GLY A 133 -16.61 5.55 2.78
C GLY A 133 -15.97 5.41 4.17
N GLY A 134 -14.84 4.70 4.26
CA GLY A 134 -14.02 4.59 5.46
C GLY A 134 -13.40 5.94 5.87
N LEU A 135 -12.80 6.66 4.92
CA LEU A 135 -12.22 7.99 5.15
C LEU A 135 -13.26 9.02 5.64
N LYS A 136 -14.50 8.96 5.10
CA LYS A 136 -15.60 9.80 5.53
C LYS A 136 -15.86 9.66 7.03
N LYS A 137 -15.94 8.42 7.54
CA LYS A 137 -16.23 8.15 8.97
C LYS A 137 -15.19 8.74 9.93
N GLN A 138 -13.96 8.96 9.46
CA GLN A 138 -12.82 9.42 10.27
C GLN A 138 -12.48 10.90 10.06
N SER A 139 -13.24 11.62 9.23
CA SER A 139 -12.94 12.98 8.84
C SER A 139 -13.84 13.99 9.55
N GLY A 140 -13.32 15.20 9.80
CA GLY A 140 -14.13 16.32 10.28
C GLY A 140 -15.14 16.80 9.22
N PHE A 141 -16.16 17.53 9.66
CA PHE A 141 -17.37 17.90 8.91
C PHE A 141 -17.12 18.38 7.46
N LEU A 142 -16.19 19.30 7.21
CA LEU A 142 -15.91 19.81 5.87
C LEU A 142 -15.32 18.75 4.92
N LYS A 143 -14.44 17.88 5.44
CA LYS A 143 -13.87 16.79 4.64
C LYS A 143 -14.87 15.66 4.44
N GLN A 144 -15.77 15.45 5.36
CA GLN A 144 -16.81 14.44 5.30
C GLN A 144 -17.71 14.63 4.08
N SER A 145 -18.15 15.88 3.81
CA SER A 145 -18.98 16.20 2.64
C SER A 145 -18.26 15.93 1.33
N PHE A 146 -16.94 16.25 1.25
CA PHE A 146 -16.11 15.92 0.10
C PHE A 146 -16.01 14.41 -0.12
N PHE A 147 -15.70 13.64 0.95
CA PHE A 147 -15.58 12.18 0.83
C PHE A 147 -16.91 11.52 0.49
N GLN A 148 -18.03 12.03 0.99
CA GLN A 148 -19.36 11.53 0.64
C GLN A 148 -19.69 11.73 -0.85
N LEU A 149 -19.38 12.91 -1.39
CA LEU A 149 -19.58 13.21 -2.81
C LEU A 149 -18.70 12.30 -3.69
N GLU A 150 -17.43 12.16 -3.34
CA GLU A 150 -16.50 11.33 -4.11
C GLU A 150 -16.82 9.83 -3.98
N GLU A 151 -17.23 9.34 -2.81
CA GLU A 151 -17.74 7.96 -2.63
C GLU A 151 -18.88 7.65 -3.62
N GLN A 152 -19.85 8.56 -3.75
CA GLN A 152 -20.98 8.39 -4.67
C GLN A 152 -20.53 8.39 -6.14
N LYS A 153 -19.60 9.29 -6.51
CA LYS A 153 -19.04 9.33 -7.86
C LYS A 153 -18.24 8.07 -8.18
N LEU A 154 -17.43 7.60 -7.24
CA LEU A 154 -16.64 6.38 -7.38
C LEU A 154 -17.54 5.16 -7.56
N ARG A 155 -18.62 5.06 -6.79
CA ARG A 155 -19.61 3.98 -6.93
C ARG A 155 -20.26 3.98 -8.32
N LYS A 156 -20.62 5.17 -8.84
CA LYS A 156 -21.17 5.33 -10.20
C LYS A 156 -20.12 5.09 -11.30
N TYR A 157 -18.86 5.32 -11.02
CA TYR A 157 -17.77 5.16 -11.99
C TYR A 157 -17.17 3.75 -12.04
N GLN A 158 -17.30 2.98 -10.97
CA GLN A 158 -16.78 1.60 -10.89
C GLN A 158 -17.22 0.69 -12.04
N PRO A 159 -18.48 0.77 -12.61
CA PRO A 159 -18.89 -0.01 -13.78
C PRO A 159 -17.97 0.10 -15.00
N LEU A 160 -17.17 1.16 -15.12
CA LEU A 160 -16.13 1.29 -16.15
C LEU A 160 -15.13 0.12 -16.14
N LEU A 161 -14.86 -0.45 -15.00
CA LEU A 161 -13.93 -1.58 -14.85
C LEU A 161 -14.34 -2.81 -15.67
N LYS A 162 -15.61 -2.93 -16.08
CA LYS A 162 -16.08 -3.98 -17.01
C LYS A 162 -15.41 -3.92 -18.38
N MET A 163 -14.83 -2.77 -18.72
CA MET A 163 -14.15 -2.56 -20.00
C MET A 163 -12.69 -3.05 -19.98
N ALA A 164 -12.15 -3.38 -18.83
CA ALA A 164 -10.82 -4.00 -18.73
C ALA A 164 -10.87 -5.47 -19.12
N THR A 165 -9.77 -6.01 -19.66
CA THR A 165 -9.68 -7.44 -19.94
C THR A 165 -9.55 -8.22 -18.63
N TYR A 166 -8.71 -7.77 -17.71
CA TYR A 166 -8.51 -8.39 -16.41
C TYR A 166 -8.52 -7.38 -15.28
N LEU A 167 -9.10 -7.78 -14.13
CA LEU A 167 -8.94 -7.08 -12.87
C LEU A 167 -7.98 -7.86 -11.99
N LEU A 168 -7.00 -7.16 -11.40
CA LEU A 168 -5.98 -7.72 -10.53
C LEU A 168 -6.18 -7.20 -9.11
N ALA A 169 -6.88 -7.94 -8.27
CA ALA A 169 -7.13 -7.56 -6.87
C ALA A 169 -5.92 -7.91 -6.00
N ILE A 170 -5.71 -7.14 -4.92
CA ILE A 170 -4.61 -7.40 -3.98
C ILE A 170 -4.94 -8.59 -3.08
N LYS A 171 -6.18 -8.74 -2.67
CA LYS A 171 -6.64 -9.75 -1.72
C LYS A 171 -7.84 -10.53 -2.24
N GLN A 172 -7.99 -11.74 -1.71
CA GLN A 172 -9.04 -12.67 -2.15
C GLN A 172 -10.46 -12.12 -1.93
N GLU A 173 -10.68 -11.38 -0.83
CA GLU A 173 -11.99 -10.81 -0.51
C GLU A 173 -12.42 -9.76 -1.54
N ASP A 174 -11.49 -8.91 -1.97
CA ASP A 174 -11.77 -7.91 -3.00
C ASP A 174 -11.97 -8.59 -4.37
N ALA A 175 -11.21 -9.65 -4.66
CA ALA A 175 -11.41 -10.46 -5.85
C ALA A 175 -12.80 -11.12 -5.86
N ALA A 176 -13.24 -11.70 -4.75
CA ALA A 176 -14.55 -12.32 -4.62
C ALA A 176 -15.69 -11.29 -4.82
N LYS A 177 -15.59 -10.10 -4.22
CA LYS A 177 -16.56 -9.01 -4.45
C LYS A 177 -16.60 -8.59 -5.93
N MET A 178 -15.44 -8.47 -6.56
CA MET A 178 -15.37 -8.03 -7.96
C MET A 178 -15.75 -9.13 -8.95
N ALA A 179 -15.69 -10.41 -8.58
CA ALA A 179 -16.12 -11.54 -9.41
C ALA A 179 -17.65 -11.54 -9.66
N HIS A 180 -18.45 -10.94 -8.79
CA HIS A 180 -19.88 -10.70 -9.05
C HIS A 180 -20.13 -9.65 -10.14
N PHE A 181 -19.09 -8.94 -10.52
CA PHE A 181 -19.16 -7.76 -11.38
C PHE A 181 -18.35 -7.93 -12.68
N HIS A 182 -17.26 -8.71 -12.66
CA HIS A 182 -16.34 -8.90 -13.77
C HIS A 182 -15.92 -10.38 -13.87
N SER A 183 -15.95 -10.95 -15.09
CA SER A 183 -15.66 -12.38 -15.31
C SER A 183 -14.19 -12.77 -15.11
N HIS A 184 -13.27 -11.84 -15.37
CA HIS A 184 -11.83 -12.11 -15.35
C HIS A 184 -11.15 -11.36 -14.19
N VAL A 185 -11.38 -11.83 -12.96
CA VAL A 185 -10.72 -11.30 -11.76
C VAL A 185 -9.66 -12.30 -11.30
N LYS A 186 -8.45 -11.81 -11.05
CA LYS A 186 -7.34 -12.59 -10.51
C LYS A 186 -6.81 -11.93 -9.25
N VAL A 187 -6.25 -12.72 -8.34
CA VAL A 187 -5.52 -12.21 -7.20
C VAL A 187 -4.05 -12.06 -7.58
N LEU A 188 -3.55 -10.85 -7.46
CA LEU A 188 -2.14 -10.52 -7.55
C LEU A 188 -1.76 -9.90 -6.21
N PRO A 189 -1.03 -10.57 -5.33
CA PRO A 189 -0.66 -10.03 -4.01
C PRO A 189 0.09 -8.69 -4.11
N ALA A 190 0.13 -7.93 -3.02
CA ALA A 190 0.91 -6.70 -2.99
C ALA A 190 2.39 -7.01 -3.19
N SER A 191 3.05 -6.20 -4.02
CA SER A 191 4.50 -6.24 -4.13
C SER A 191 5.13 -5.53 -2.94
N VAL A 192 6.16 -6.12 -2.37
CA VAL A 192 6.84 -5.66 -1.16
C VAL A 192 8.34 -5.44 -1.45
N PRO A 193 9.03 -4.61 -0.67
CA PRO A 193 10.48 -4.52 -0.80
C PRO A 193 11.15 -5.89 -0.63
N ASP A 194 12.18 -6.16 -1.41
CA ASP A 194 13.04 -7.34 -1.22
C ASP A 194 13.86 -7.11 0.06
N ILE A 195 13.27 -7.45 1.20
CA ILE A 195 13.95 -7.38 2.49
C ILE A 195 14.40 -8.79 2.82
N GLU A 196 15.69 -9.04 2.72
CA GLU A 196 16.29 -10.24 3.32
C GLU A 196 16.27 -10.03 4.84
N GLY A 197 15.33 -10.68 5.50
CA GLY A 197 15.30 -10.75 6.95
C GLY A 197 16.34 -11.75 7.44
N SER A 198 17.17 -11.36 8.39
CA SER A 198 18.01 -12.29 9.16
C SER A 198 17.54 -12.32 10.61
N TYR A 199 17.58 -13.48 11.23
CA TYR A 199 17.35 -13.57 12.66
C TYR A 199 18.44 -12.80 13.39
N THR A 200 18.05 -11.76 14.12
CA THR A 200 18.97 -10.88 14.84
C THR A 200 18.53 -10.70 16.28
N LYS A 201 19.50 -10.43 17.15
CA LYS A 201 19.20 -10.11 18.54
C LYS A 201 18.44 -8.80 18.61
N VAL A 202 17.23 -8.85 19.15
CA VAL A 202 16.38 -7.66 19.35
C VAL A 202 16.84 -6.82 20.54
N LYS A 203 16.50 -5.53 20.50
CA LYS A 203 16.65 -4.60 21.61
C LYS A 203 15.31 -4.48 22.35
N ARG A 204 15.38 -4.23 23.65
CA ARG A 204 14.22 -4.13 24.55
C ARG A 204 13.43 -2.84 24.34
N TYR A 205 12.61 -2.79 23.28
CA TYR A 205 11.65 -1.72 23.05
C TYR A 205 10.49 -2.18 22.17
N ALA A 206 9.40 -1.43 22.26
CA ALA A 206 8.27 -1.56 21.35
C ALA A 206 8.33 -0.45 20.28
N LEU A 207 7.95 -0.77 19.06
CA LEU A 207 7.95 0.15 17.92
C LEU A 207 6.57 0.27 17.28
N PHE A 208 6.12 1.50 17.08
CA PHE A 208 5.12 1.84 16.06
C PHE A 208 5.76 2.73 15.00
N HIS A 209 5.51 2.47 13.72
CA HIS A 209 6.04 3.30 12.65
C HIS A 209 5.03 3.59 11.53
N GLY A 210 5.27 4.67 10.78
CA GLY A 210 4.45 5.03 9.63
C GLY A 210 4.64 6.47 9.17
N ASN A 211 3.97 6.86 8.08
CA ASN A 211 3.91 8.27 7.70
C ASN A 211 2.91 8.98 8.63
N LEU A 212 3.42 9.76 9.59
CA LEU A 212 2.63 10.41 10.64
C LEU A 212 1.88 11.66 10.16
N SER A 213 2.09 12.11 8.91
CA SER A 213 1.22 13.12 8.27
C SER A 213 -0.12 12.55 7.81
N VAL A 214 -0.20 11.23 7.65
CA VAL A 214 -1.44 10.53 7.32
C VAL A 214 -2.31 10.45 8.57
N PRO A 215 -3.55 10.97 8.54
CA PRO A 215 -4.43 11.01 9.72
C PRO A 215 -4.61 9.66 10.41
N GLU A 216 -4.76 8.59 9.64
CA GLU A 216 -4.88 7.22 10.15
C GLU A 216 -3.68 6.83 11.03
N ASN A 217 -2.46 7.04 10.55
CA ASN A 217 -1.25 6.70 11.29
C ASN A 217 -1.04 7.59 12.51
N ASN A 218 -1.39 8.87 12.40
CA ASN A 218 -1.30 9.82 13.51
C ASN A 218 -2.26 9.42 14.65
N GLN A 219 -3.51 9.11 14.32
CA GLN A 219 -4.50 8.66 15.29
C GLN A 219 -4.16 7.31 15.89
N ALA A 220 -3.63 6.38 15.10
CA ALA A 220 -3.14 5.09 15.58
C ALA A 220 -2.03 5.27 16.62
N ALA A 221 -1.03 6.13 16.35
CA ALA A 221 0.05 6.43 17.30
C ALA A 221 -0.50 7.01 18.62
N ILE A 222 -1.43 7.96 18.56
CA ILE A 222 -2.07 8.55 19.73
C ILE A 222 -2.85 7.49 20.53
N TRP A 223 -3.62 6.64 19.84
CA TRP A 223 -4.37 5.56 20.47
C TRP A 223 -3.44 4.58 21.21
N ILE A 224 -2.35 4.15 20.55
CA ILE A 224 -1.33 3.25 21.14
C ILE A 224 -0.73 3.87 22.41
N ILE A 225 -0.32 5.15 22.37
CA ILE A 225 0.25 5.85 23.51
C ILE A 225 -0.75 5.86 24.67
N HIS A 226 -2.00 6.27 24.44
CA HIS A 226 -3.03 6.32 25.49
C HIS A 226 -3.36 4.94 26.05
N THR A 227 -3.36 3.91 25.20
CA THR A 227 -3.60 2.53 25.61
C THR A 227 -2.46 2.00 26.48
N LEU A 228 -1.21 2.20 26.08
CA LEU A 228 -0.07 1.55 26.72
C LEU A 228 0.60 2.36 27.85
N LYS A 229 0.29 3.65 28.02
CA LYS A 229 0.97 4.54 28.97
C LYS A 229 1.05 4.03 30.41
N SER A 230 0.09 3.22 30.86
CA SER A 230 0.07 2.66 32.22
C SER A 230 0.93 1.41 32.40
N VAL A 231 1.45 0.85 31.30
CA VAL A 231 2.23 -0.39 31.29
C VAL A 231 3.60 -0.24 30.63
N MET A 232 3.89 0.93 30.06
CA MET A 232 5.23 1.31 29.60
C MET A 232 6.14 1.64 30.79
N ASP A 233 7.41 1.34 30.63
CA ASP A 233 8.45 1.76 31.58
C ASP A 233 9.80 2.02 30.88
N VAL A 234 10.75 2.57 31.61
CA VAL A 234 12.07 2.93 31.08
C VAL A 234 12.85 1.71 30.58
N SER A 235 12.59 0.52 31.14
CA SER A 235 13.27 -0.73 30.75
C SER A 235 12.73 -1.32 29.44
N PHE A 236 11.53 -0.88 29.00
CA PHE A 236 10.90 -1.28 27.76
C PHE A 236 10.11 -0.11 27.14
N PRO A 237 10.81 0.89 26.59
CA PRO A 237 10.19 2.10 26.07
C PRO A 237 9.36 1.82 24.81
N LEU A 238 8.31 2.64 24.60
CA LEU A 238 7.63 2.75 23.32
C LEU A 238 8.32 3.80 22.46
N ILE A 239 8.66 3.42 21.24
CA ILE A 239 9.20 4.31 20.21
C ILE A 239 8.13 4.53 19.14
N ILE A 240 7.82 5.78 18.84
CA ILE A 240 7.02 6.18 17.68
C ILE A 240 7.98 6.73 16.62
N ALA A 241 7.99 6.13 15.41
CA ALA A 241 8.90 6.56 14.35
C ALA A 241 8.14 6.91 13.06
N GLY A 242 8.49 8.03 12.43
CA GLY A 242 7.86 8.32 11.13
C GLY A 242 8.03 9.74 10.62
N LYS A 243 7.54 9.94 9.38
CA LYS A 243 7.64 11.22 8.66
C LYS A 243 6.55 12.20 9.11
N ASN A 244 6.94 13.47 9.25
CA ASN A 244 6.04 14.62 9.43
C ASN A 244 5.01 14.44 10.57
N PRO A 245 5.43 14.20 11.83
CA PRO A 245 4.51 14.11 12.96
C PRO A 245 3.78 15.44 13.18
N GLY A 246 2.47 15.37 13.44
CA GLY A 246 1.68 16.54 13.76
C GLY A 246 2.00 17.13 15.16
N LYS A 247 1.76 18.43 15.38
CA LYS A 247 2.02 19.12 16.65
C LYS A 247 1.37 18.43 17.86
N GLN A 248 0.17 17.92 17.70
CA GLN A 248 -0.55 17.19 18.74
C GLN A 248 0.20 15.93 19.18
N LEU A 249 0.65 15.10 18.22
CA LEU A 249 1.39 13.87 18.52
C LEU A 249 2.72 14.19 19.21
N ILE A 250 3.45 15.21 18.73
CA ILE A 250 4.70 15.67 19.37
C ILE A 250 4.46 16.03 20.83
N HIS A 251 3.40 16.80 21.10
CA HIS A 251 3.03 17.21 22.47
C HIS A 251 2.70 15.98 23.36
N ILE A 252 1.91 15.04 22.83
CA ILE A 252 1.53 13.82 23.57
C ILE A 252 2.76 12.95 23.87
N CYS A 253 3.64 12.73 22.90
CA CYS A 253 4.87 11.96 23.12
C CYS A 253 5.71 12.59 24.25
N LYS A 254 5.91 13.91 24.22
CA LYS A 254 6.65 14.62 25.26
C LYS A 254 5.99 14.50 26.64
N LYS A 255 4.66 14.66 26.71
CA LYS A 255 3.89 14.56 27.94
C LYS A 255 3.94 13.17 28.58
N GLU A 256 3.81 12.14 27.78
CA GLU A 256 3.71 10.74 28.26
C GLU A 256 5.09 10.02 28.26
N GLY A 257 6.20 10.74 28.01
CA GLY A 257 7.55 10.17 28.04
C GLY A 257 7.85 9.17 26.90
N VAL A 258 7.14 9.26 25.77
CA VAL A 258 7.30 8.37 24.62
C VAL A 258 8.40 8.91 23.71
N GLN A 259 9.31 8.07 23.30
CA GLN A 259 10.37 8.44 22.37
C GLN A 259 9.80 8.64 20.96
N LEU A 260 9.95 9.85 20.41
CA LEU A 260 9.54 10.18 19.03
C LEU A 260 10.77 10.33 18.14
N VAL A 261 10.88 9.47 17.12
CA VAL A 261 11.90 9.56 16.07
C VAL A 261 11.25 10.19 14.84
N SER A 262 11.42 11.51 14.72
CA SER A 262 10.83 12.32 13.64
C SER A 262 11.69 12.26 12.38
N ASN A 263 11.06 11.97 11.22
CA ASN A 263 11.70 11.97 9.91
C ASN A 263 12.97 11.10 9.83
N PRO A 264 12.93 9.83 10.31
CA PRO A 264 14.09 8.97 10.21
C PRO A 264 14.49 8.78 8.74
N SER A 265 15.77 8.65 8.48
CA SER A 265 16.24 8.14 7.18
C SER A 265 15.75 6.69 6.99
N GLU A 266 15.74 6.21 5.76
CA GLU A 266 15.35 4.83 5.46
C GLU A 266 16.20 3.83 6.24
N LYS A 267 17.51 4.04 6.28
CA LYS A 267 18.44 3.22 7.06
C LYS A 267 18.10 3.20 8.57
N GLN A 268 17.80 4.36 9.15
CA GLN A 268 17.40 4.45 10.56
C GLN A 268 16.08 3.76 10.83
N LEU A 269 15.09 3.93 9.94
CA LEU A 269 13.79 3.27 10.10
C LEU A 269 13.92 1.75 10.00
N ASN A 270 14.66 1.25 9.01
CA ASN A 270 14.93 -0.18 8.84
C ASN A 270 15.65 -0.75 10.05
N GLN A 271 16.63 -0.04 10.61
CA GLN A 271 17.31 -0.45 11.83
C GLN A 271 16.34 -0.55 13.02
N LEU A 272 15.47 0.46 13.21
CA LEU A 272 14.45 0.43 14.27
C LEU A 272 13.49 -0.76 14.08
N ILE A 273 13.11 -1.09 12.84
CA ILE A 273 12.23 -2.24 12.56
C ILE A 273 12.96 -3.55 12.86
N GLN A 274 14.20 -3.71 12.43
CA GLN A 274 14.93 -4.96 12.64
C GLN A 274 15.28 -5.23 14.11
N GLU A 275 15.54 -4.18 14.89
CA GLU A 275 15.99 -4.30 16.28
C GLU A 275 14.85 -4.30 17.31
N ALA A 276 13.61 -4.01 16.93
CA ALA A 276 12.48 -3.94 17.87
C ALA A 276 12.10 -5.32 18.41
N GLN A 277 11.97 -5.47 19.73
CA GLN A 277 11.45 -6.71 20.34
C GLN A 277 9.96 -6.89 20.08
N THR A 278 9.19 -5.80 20.00
CA THR A 278 7.74 -5.86 19.73
C THR A 278 7.33 -4.74 18.80
N HIS A 279 6.64 -5.08 17.72
CA HIS A 279 5.96 -4.12 16.87
C HIS A 279 4.52 -3.97 17.36
N VAL A 280 4.09 -2.75 17.63
CA VAL A 280 2.71 -2.44 18.00
C VAL A 280 2.00 -1.87 16.80
N LEU A 281 1.12 -2.64 16.18
CA LEU A 281 0.49 -2.36 14.91
C LEU A 281 -1.02 -2.20 15.09
N TYR A 282 -1.49 -0.98 15.01
CA TYR A 282 -2.92 -0.68 15.14
C TYR A 282 -3.40 0.16 13.95
N THR A 283 -4.62 -0.11 13.49
CA THR A 283 -5.35 0.70 12.53
C THR A 283 -6.85 0.63 12.81
N ALA A 284 -7.56 1.72 12.58
CA ALA A 284 -9.01 1.76 12.62
C ALA A 284 -9.66 1.54 11.24
N ILE A 285 -8.86 1.32 10.19
CA ILE A 285 -9.32 1.12 8.81
C ILE A 285 -8.83 -0.21 8.29
N SER A 286 -9.76 -1.08 7.89
CA SER A 286 -9.47 -2.40 7.33
C SER A 286 -9.12 -2.38 5.83
N ALA A 287 -9.27 -1.24 5.13
CA ALA A 287 -9.07 -1.17 3.70
C ALA A 287 -7.59 -1.31 3.28
N GLY A 288 -7.33 -2.12 2.27
CA GLY A 288 -6.01 -2.37 1.69
C GLY A 288 -5.08 -3.21 2.57
N ILE A 289 -3.98 -3.67 1.99
CA ILE A 289 -2.92 -4.35 2.75
C ILE A 289 -2.04 -3.33 3.46
N LYS A 290 -1.76 -3.59 4.74
CA LYS A 290 -0.92 -2.72 5.57
C LYS A 290 0.55 -3.07 5.38
N LEU A 291 1.23 -2.41 4.43
CA LEU A 291 2.64 -2.69 4.11
C LEU A 291 3.57 -2.54 5.32
N LYS A 292 3.20 -1.73 6.33
CA LYS A 292 3.94 -1.67 7.60
C LYS A 292 3.95 -3.02 8.33
N LEU A 293 2.84 -3.77 8.27
CA LEU A 293 2.78 -5.12 8.81
C LEU A 293 3.75 -6.03 8.07
N LEU A 294 3.72 -6.00 6.73
CA LEU A 294 4.61 -6.82 5.91
C LEU A 294 6.09 -6.50 6.17
N ALA A 295 6.45 -5.22 6.33
CA ALA A 295 7.81 -4.82 6.68
C ALA A 295 8.26 -5.39 8.04
N CYS A 296 7.36 -5.45 9.02
CA CYS A 296 7.67 -6.01 10.33
C CYS A 296 7.78 -7.55 10.33
N LEU A 297 7.16 -8.24 9.37
CA LEU A 297 7.28 -9.70 9.24
C LEU A 297 8.73 -10.16 8.96
N HIS A 298 9.57 -9.31 8.40
CA HIS A 298 10.99 -9.58 8.13
C HIS A 298 11.91 -9.28 9.33
N SER A 299 11.38 -8.87 10.48
CA SER A 299 12.14 -8.59 11.70
C SER A 299 12.11 -9.77 12.68
N SER A 300 12.98 -9.78 13.67
CA SER A 300 12.99 -10.78 14.75
C SER A 300 12.06 -10.41 15.92
N GLY A 301 11.22 -9.39 15.77
CA GLY A 301 10.29 -8.93 16.80
C GLY A 301 8.93 -9.63 16.77
N HIS A 302 8.25 -9.63 17.90
CA HIS A 302 6.84 -10.00 17.98
C HIS A 302 5.96 -8.96 17.29
N LEU A 303 4.79 -9.39 16.80
CA LEU A 303 3.80 -8.53 16.15
C LEU A 303 2.54 -8.50 17.00
N LEU A 304 2.25 -7.39 17.67
CA LEU A 304 1.01 -7.13 18.38
C LEU A 304 0.11 -6.28 17.48
N ALA A 305 -1.00 -6.83 17.03
CA ALA A 305 -1.86 -6.21 16.03
C ALA A 305 -3.34 -6.34 16.37
N ASN A 306 -4.19 -5.42 15.82
CA ASN A 306 -5.63 -5.64 15.82
C ASN A 306 -6.08 -6.37 14.53
N LYS A 307 -7.30 -6.87 14.52
CA LYS A 307 -7.83 -7.63 13.38
C LYS A 307 -7.87 -6.82 12.09
N GLU A 308 -8.18 -5.53 12.16
CA GLU A 308 -8.18 -4.64 10.99
C GLU A 308 -6.79 -4.48 10.35
N MET A 309 -5.72 -4.67 11.13
CA MET A 309 -4.33 -4.65 10.64
C MET A 309 -4.01 -5.85 9.76
N VAL A 310 -4.54 -7.02 10.09
CA VAL A 310 -4.26 -8.30 9.40
C VAL A 310 -5.35 -8.67 8.40
N GLU A 311 -6.48 -7.96 8.39
CA GLU A 311 -7.62 -8.27 7.53
C GLU A 311 -7.22 -8.34 6.05
N GLY A 312 -7.66 -9.40 5.38
CA GLY A 312 -7.36 -9.65 3.96
C GLY A 312 -5.92 -10.07 3.70
N THR A 313 -5.18 -10.49 4.73
CA THR A 313 -3.83 -11.05 4.59
C THR A 313 -3.73 -12.40 5.30
N PRO A 314 -2.97 -13.35 4.76
CA PRO A 314 -2.79 -14.65 5.41
C PRO A 314 -1.74 -14.63 6.53
N VAL A 315 -1.44 -13.45 7.11
CA VAL A 315 -0.35 -13.29 8.10
C VAL A 315 -0.83 -13.22 9.55
N ALA A 316 -2.13 -13.40 9.79
CA ALA A 316 -2.72 -13.35 11.13
C ALA A 316 -2.09 -14.37 12.11
N GLU A 317 -1.68 -15.53 11.60
CA GLU A 317 -1.02 -16.58 12.40
C GLU A 317 0.32 -16.16 13.00
N PHE A 318 0.97 -15.13 12.45
CA PHE A 318 2.24 -14.58 12.94
C PHE A 318 2.06 -13.40 13.88
N CYS A 319 0.82 -13.03 14.19
CA CYS A 319 0.48 -11.88 15.02
C CYS A 319 -0.19 -12.30 16.30
N VAL A 320 0.16 -11.66 17.40
CA VAL A 320 -0.65 -11.67 18.62
C VAL A 320 -1.78 -10.66 18.39
N LEU A 321 -3.02 -11.18 18.32
CA LEU A 321 -4.18 -10.34 18.02
C LEU A 321 -4.81 -9.81 19.29
N ALA A 322 -5.12 -8.51 19.28
CA ALA A 322 -5.83 -7.79 20.33
C ALA A 322 -6.73 -6.71 19.73
N ASP A 323 -8.01 -6.70 20.07
CA ASP A 323 -8.97 -5.78 19.46
C ASP A 323 -9.38 -4.62 20.40
N ASP A 324 -9.21 -4.79 21.69
CA ASP A 324 -9.55 -3.77 22.67
C ASP A 324 -8.32 -3.31 23.50
N PRO A 325 -8.42 -2.15 24.19
CA PRO A 325 -7.31 -1.62 24.98
C PRO A 325 -6.83 -2.52 26.14
N LYS A 326 -7.72 -3.35 26.70
CA LYS A 326 -7.38 -4.26 27.82
C LYS A 326 -6.53 -5.42 27.30
N ASP A 327 -6.93 -6.02 26.20
CA ASP A 327 -6.21 -7.12 25.56
C ASP A 327 -4.84 -6.64 25.04
N PHE A 328 -4.80 -5.44 24.42
CA PHE A 328 -3.52 -4.82 24.00
C PHE A 328 -2.54 -4.69 25.18
N LYS A 329 -3.00 -4.21 26.35
CA LYS A 329 -2.15 -4.09 27.54
C LYS A 329 -1.67 -5.45 28.04
N MET A 330 -2.58 -6.42 28.12
CA MET A 330 -2.27 -7.76 28.61
C MET A 330 -1.19 -8.42 27.74
N HIS A 331 -1.40 -8.43 26.42
CA HIS A 331 -0.43 -9.00 25.49
C HIS A 331 0.88 -8.21 25.45
N PHE A 332 0.84 -6.88 25.50
CA PHE A 332 2.06 -6.06 25.57
C PHE A 332 2.92 -6.40 26.77
N ILE A 333 2.33 -6.61 27.96
CA ILE A 333 3.04 -7.03 29.17
C ILE A 333 3.69 -8.40 28.99
N GLY A 334 2.98 -9.35 28.37
CA GLY A 334 3.52 -10.68 28.08
C GLY A 334 4.73 -10.61 27.12
N LEU A 335 4.59 -9.89 26.01
CA LEU A 335 5.61 -9.78 24.98
C LEU A 335 6.86 -9.01 25.41
N LYS A 336 6.78 -8.18 26.45
CA LYS A 336 7.91 -7.51 27.10
C LYS A 336 8.93 -8.50 27.68
N ASN A 337 8.48 -9.68 28.07
CA ASN A 337 9.28 -10.68 28.78
C ASN A 337 9.69 -11.88 27.89
N THR A 338 9.28 -11.85 26.63
CA THR A 338 9.57 -12.93 25.66
C THR A 338 10.29 -12.37 24.44
N VAL A 339 11.03 -13.21 23.75
CA VAL A 339 11.64 -12.93 22.44
C VAL A 339 11.17 -14.00 21.46
N LEU A 340 11.00 -13.61 20.21
CA LEU A 340 10.68 -14.54 19.13
C LEU A 340 11.83 -15.54 18.99
N THR A 341 11.52 -16.81 18.84
CA THR A 341 12.56 -17.84 18.60
C THR A 341 13.02 -17.84 17.14
N GLU A 342 14.20 -18.41 16.91
CA GLU A 342 14.73 -18.55 15.55
C GLU A 342 13.84 -19.46 14.69
N GLU A 343 13.23 -20.48 15.28
CA GLU A 343 12.28 -21.39 14.60
C GLU A 343 11.03 -20.64 14.14
N GLU A 344 10.41 -19.82 15.01
CA GLU A 344 9.26 -18.98 14.67
C GLU A 344 9.59 -17.97 13.60
N PHE A 345 10.77 -17.33 13.67
CA PHE A 345 11.26 -16.43 12.64
C PHE A 345 11.43 -17.15 11.30
N SER A 346 12.07 -18.34 11.30
CA SER A 346 12.28 -19.14 10.09
C SER A 346 10.97 -19.56 9.42
N LYS A 347 9.99 -20.00 10.22
CA LYS A 347 8.63 -20.31 9.74
C LYS A 347 8.00 -19.11 9.07
N ARG A 348 8.06 -17.93 9.72
CA ARG A 348 7.52 -16.68 9.20
C ARG A 348 8.24 -16.21 7.92
N SER A 349 9.57 -16.27 7.89
CA SER A 349 10.38 -15.92 6.73
C SER A 349 10.06 -16.80 5.51
N LYS A 350 9.96 -18.12 5.71
CA LYS A 350 9.57 -19.07 4.65
C LYS A 350 8.19 -18.75 4.09
N PHE A 351 7.23 -18.44 4.95
CA PHE A 351 5.89 -18.04 4.53
C PHE A 351 5.90 -16.79 3.64
N ILE A 352 6.68 -15.76 4.05
CA ILE A 352 6.79 -14.51 3.28
C ILE A 352 7.38 -14.77 1.89
N HIS A 353 8.47 -15.53 1.81
CA HIS A 353 9.07 -15.90 0.54
C HIS A 353 8.11 -16.65 -0.40
N GLN A 354 7.21 -17.46 0.16
CA GLN A 354 6.22 -18.19 -0.63
C GLN A 354 5.07 -17.32 -1.13
N HIS A 355 4.60 -16.36 -0.30
CA HIS A 355 3.38 -15.60 -0.59
C HIS A 355 3.63 -14.20 -1.17
N PHE A 356 4.79 -13.60 -0.88
CA PHE A 356 5.13 -12.23 -1.28
C PHE A 356 6.37 -12.16 -2.18
N ASN A 357 6.64 -13.20 -2.94
CA ASN A 357 7.68 -13.20 -3.97
C ASN A 357 7.22 -12.36 -5.18
N ASN A 358 7.79 -11.17 -5.33
CA ASN A 358 7.39 -10.23 -6.36
C ASN A 358 7.52 -10.80 -7.78
N GLN A 359 8.62 -11.51 -8.09
CA GLN A 359 8.84 -12.10 -9.40
C GLN A 359 7.84 -13.22 -9.67
N GLN A 360 7.68 -14.15 -8.72
CA GLN A 360 6.71 -15.25 -8.84
C GLN A 360 5.29 -14.72 -9.02
N ASN A 361 4.90 -13.70 -8.25
CA ASN A 361 3.57 -13.09 -8.38
C ASN A 361 3.39 -12.38 -9.73
N CYS A 362 4.43 -11.71 -10.26
CA CYS A 362 4.37 -11.02 -11.55
C CYS A 362 4.37 -11.98 -12.75
N LEU A 363 4.76 -13.26 -12.59
CA LEU A 363 4.60 -14.28 -13.63
C LEU A 363 3.14 -14.41 -14.08
N LEU A 364 2.17 -14.19 -13.18
CA LEU A 364 0.76 -14.15 -13.54
C LEU A 364 0.47 -13.18 -14.69
N ILE A 365 1.08 -11.97 -14.68
CA ILE A 365 0.88 -10.98 -15.76
C ILE A 365 1.46 -11.52 -17.06
N LYS A 366 2.64 -12.15 -17.02
CA LYS A 366 3.30 -12.74 -18.18
C LYS A 366 2.44 -13.86 -18.79
N GLU A 367 1.96 -14.80 -17.97
CA GLU A 367 1.10 -15.90 -18.38
C GLU A 367 -0.21 -15.42 -19.02
N LEU A 368 -0.82 -14.35 -18.47
CA LEU A 368 -2.03 -13.76 -19.01
C LEU A 368 -1.78 -13.06 -20.35
N ILE A 369 -0.62 -12.46 -20.57
CA ILE A 369 -0.23 -11.88 -21.86
C ILE A 369 -0.04 -12.99 -22.89
N GLU A 370 0.75 -14.01 -22.56
CA GLU A 370 1.01 -15.14 -23.46
C GLU A 370 -0.28 -15.89 -23.85
N SER A 371 -1.21 -16.07 -22.91
CA SER A 371 -2.49 -16.73 -23.17
C SER A 371 -3.49 -15.90 -23.99
N TYR A 372 -3.30 -14.58 -24.05
CA TYR A 372 -4.17 -13.67 -24.83
C TYR A 372 -3.76 -13.60 -26.31
N GLU A 373 -2.50 -13.88 -26.63
CA GLU A 373 -1.95 -13.85 -27.99
C GLU A 373 -2.25 -15.14 -28.78
N VAL A 374 -2.78 -16.18 -28.12
CA VAL A 374 -3.20 -17.44 -28.72
C VAL A 374 -4.68 -17.39 -29.08
#